data_da1d2014b180b24a99ff778c0752921f
#
_entry.id   da1d2014b180b24a99ff778c0752921f
#
_cell.length_a   1.000
_cell.length_b   1.000
_cell.length_c   1.000
_cell.angle_alpha   90.00
_cell.angle_beta   90.00
_cell.angle_gamma   90.00
#
_symmetry.space_group_name_H-M   'P 1'
#
loop_
_entity.id
_entity.type
_entity.pdbx_description
1 polymer ?
#
loop_
_entity_poly.entity_id
_entity_poly.type
_entity_poly.pdbx_seq_one_letter_code
_entity_poly.pdbx_strand_id
1 'polypeptide(L)'
;MNAMSSPLEKARQDPNSMKARILTAARRIFGEHGYNDTTTRMIAKNVGIDISTLYYHWGEKQDLYEAVLQDVGEELQTRLNAVEKTVSGKSLKDRLEISIDMMCDYLFAHPEVSNLILFGYFNKTHHGVTMDFKISEYIANIAVAMQLAVDKISVLIEVKALLLAVCNSVFDFISA
;
A
#
# COMPACT_ATOMS: atom_id res chain seq x y z
N MET A 1 -22.94 3.67 22.33
CA MET A 1 -21.53 3.95 22.62
C MET A 1 -20.91 4.43 21.31
N ASN A 2 -20.61 5.75 21.19
CA ASN A 2 -19.89 6.26 20.02
C ASN A 2 -18.48 5.69 20.06
N ALA A 3 -18.14 4.80 19.14
CA ALA A 3 -16.76 4.42 18.92
C ALA A 3 -15.98 5.70 18.59
N MET A 4 -14.97 6.02 19.38
CA MET A 4 -14.09 7.15 19.06
C MET A 4 -13.44 6.87 17.71
N SER A 5 -13.71 7.70 16.71
CA SER A 5 -13.11 7.58 15.39
C SER A 5 -11.57 7.59 15.49
N SER A 6 -10.91 6.70 14.75
CA SER A 6 -9.46 6.58 14.73
C SER A 6 -8.78 7.87 14.20
N PRO A 7 -7.49 8.10 14.48
CA PRO A 7 -6.77 9.22 13.88
C PRO A 7 -6.84 9.22 12.34
N LEU A 8 -6.82 8.04 11.71
CA LEU A 8 -6.93 7.87 10.27
C LEU A 8 -8.31 8.28 9.74
N GLU A 9 -9.39 7.82 10.39
CA GLU A 9 -10.74 8.23 10.03
C GLU A 9 -10.94 9.76 10.13
N LYS A 10 -10.39 10.38 11.19
CA LYS A 10 -10.44 11.85 11.34
C LYS A 10 -9.68 12.58 10.24
N ALA A 11 -8.53 12.05 9.80
CA ALA A 11 -7.77 12.62 8.69
C ALA A 11 -8.55 12.55 7.38
N ARG A 12 -9.27 11.46 7.13
CA ARG A 12 -10.11 11.28 5.92
C ARG A 12 -11.37 12.15 5.92
N GLN A 13 -11.97 12.37 7.08
CA GLN A 13 -13.16 13.22 7.21
C GLN A 13 -12.87 14.69 6.90
N ASP A 14 -11.65 15.17 7.21
CA ASP A 14 -11.22 16.53 6.92
C ASP A 14 -9.83 16.53 6.24
N PRO A 15 -9.80 16.52 4.89
CA PRO A 15 -8.56 16.54 4.12
C PRO A 15 -7.66 17.77 4.35
N ASN A 16 -8.21 18.85 4.89
CA ASN A 16 -7.47 20.07 5.20
C ASN A 16 -6.93 20.08 6.65
N SER A 17 -7.31 19.12 7.46
CA SER A 17 -6.84 19.02 8.85
C SER A 17 -5.35 18.84 8.96
N MET A 18 -4.79 19.21 10.11
CA MET A 18 -3.39 18.95 10.41
C MET A 18 -3.07 17.45 10.36
N LYS A 19 -4.01 16.59 10.78
CA LYS A 19 -3.87 15.13 10.68
C LYS A 19 -3.70 14.66 9.24
N ALA A 20 -4.54 15.15 8.33
CA ALA A 20 -4.47 14.81 6.91
C ALA A 20 -3.16 15.29 6.27
N ARG A 21 -2.72 16.51 6.59
CA ARG A 21 -1.45 17.07 6.10
C ARG A 21 -0.25 16.24 6.56
N ILE A 22 -0.24 15.82 7.83
CA ILE A 22 0.83 14.97 8.37
C ILE A 22 0.81 13.59 7.68
N LEU A 23 -0.36 12.96 7.50
CA LEU A 23 -0.50 11.67 6.85
C LEU A 23 0.02 11.71 5.41
N THR A 24 -0.37 12.73 4.64
CA THR A 24 0.08 12.92 3.26
C THR A 24 1.60 13.10 3.16
N ALA A 25 2.18 13.91 4.03
CA ALA A 25 3.63 14.09 4.09
C ALA A 25 4.36 12.81 4.50
N ALA A 26 3.82 12.09 5.48
CA ALA A 26 4.37 10.83 5.95
C ALA A 26 4.34 9.75 4.86
N ARG A 27 3.22 9.61 4.14
CA ARG A 27 3.07 8.68 3.01
C ARG A 27 4.18 8.89 1.99
N ARG A 28 4.41 10.13 1.57
CA ARG A 28 5.45 10.47 0.61
C ARG A 28 6.85 10.17 1.16
N ILE A 29 7.17 10.64 2.37
CA ILE A 29 8.52 10.50 2.94
C ILE A 29 8.84 9.04 3.25
N PHE A 30 7.89 8.26 3.78
CA PHE A 30 8.09 6.82 3.97
C PHE A 30 8.22 6.07 2.64
N GLY A 31 7.51 6.49 1.59
CA GLY A 31 7.66 5.93 0.25
C GLY A 31 9.01 6.27 -0.40
N GLU A 32 9.58 7.43 -0.10
CA GLU A 32 10.90 7.85 -0.63
C GLU A 32 12.08 7.19 0.10
N HIS A 33 12.00 7.05 1.43
CA HIS A 33 13.14 6.68 2.28
C HIS A 33 12.97 5.35 3.03
N GLY A 34 11.78 4.76 3.00
CA GLY A 34 11.45 3.61 3.84
C GLY A 34 11.24 3.97 5.31
N TYR A 35 10.91 2.95 6.11
CA TYR A 35 10.67 3.16 7.55
C TYR A 35 11.93 3.55 8.31
N ASN A 36 13.05 2.85 8.09
CA ASN A 36 14.26 3.00 8.92
C ASN A 36 14.89 4.38 8.75
N ASP A 37 15.01 4.89 7.53
CA ASP A 37 15.68 6.14 7.21
C ASP A 37 14.77 7.38 7.35
N THR A 38 13.47 7.17 7.52
CA THR A 38 12.53 8.25 7.83
C THR A 38 12.57 8.59 9.32
N THR A 39 12.62 9.89 9.63
CA THR A 39 12.49 10.40 11.00
C THR A 39 11.24 11.28 11.14
N THR A 40 10.65 11.31 12.34
CA THR A 40 9.53 12.22 12.67
C THR A 40 9.89 13.68 12.44
N ARG A 41 11.18 14.03 12.63
CA ARG A 41 11.71 15.38 12.36
C ARG A 41 11.64 15.75 10.88
N MET A 42 11.92 14.81 9.96
CA MET A 42 11.78 15.03 8.51
C MET A 42 10.32 15.33 8.15
N ILE A 43 9.40 14.56 8.69
CA ILE A 43 7.96 14.73 8.44
C ILE A 43 7.47 16.07 9.01
N ALA A 44 7.79 16.38 10.27
CA ALA A 44 7.41 17.64 10.92
C ALA A 44 7.94 18.87 10.15
N LYS A 45 9.22 18.83 9.73
CA LYS A 45 9.84 19.88 8.91
C LYS A 45 9.13 20.05 7.56
N ASN A 46 8.75 18.96 6.92
CA ASN A 46 8.05 19.01 5.62
C ASN A 46 6.65 19.65 5.72
N VAL A 47 5.93 19.37 6.82
CA VAL A 47 4.61 19.96 7.09
C VAL A 47 4.71 21.40 7.60
N GLY A 48 5.88 21.79 8.15
CA GLY A 48 6.10 23.10 8.76
C GLY A 48 5.53 23.20 10.19
N ILE A 49 5.69 22.12 10.99
CA ILE A 49 5.20 22.03 12.38
C ILE A 49 6.30 21.58 13.33
N ASP A 50 6.06 21.77 14.63
CA ASP A 50 6.89 21.20 15.68
C ASP A 50 6.69 19.70 15.83
N ILE A 51 7.74 19.00 16.28
CA ILE A 51 7.68 17.56 16.54
C ILE A 51 6.60 17.22 17.58
N SER A 52 6.42 18.06 18.60
CA SER A 52 5.38 17.89 19.63
C SER A 52 3.96 17.88 19.02
N THR A 53 3.72 18.70 18.01
CA THR A 53 2.45 18.71 17.25
C THR A 53 2.25 17.40 16.47
N LEU A 54 3.31 16.85 15.88
CA LEU A 54 3.23 15.55 15.20
C LEU A 54 2.85 14.45 16.20
N TYR A 55 3.57 14.35 17.33
CA TYR A 55 3.28 13.36 18.37
C TYR A 55 1.86 13.51 18.94
N TYR A 56 1.39 14.73 19.13
CA TYR A 56 0.03 14.99 19.59
C TYR A 56 -1.03 14.43 18.63
N HIS A 57 -0.81 14.54 17.34
CA HIS A 57 -1.79 14.11 16.34
C HIS A 57 -1.72 12.62 16.02
N TRP A 58 -0.54 12.01 16.01
CA TRP A 58 -0.31 10.68 15.47
C TRP A 58 0.42 9.71 16.40
N GLY A 59 0.92 10.15 17.55
CA GLY A 59 1.71 9.30 18.44
C GLY A 59 3.13 9.08 17.92
N GLU A 60 3.64 7.87 18.08
CA GLU A 60 5.00 7.52 17.70
C GLU A 60 5.16 7.32 16.16
N LYS A 61 6.40 7.27 15.71
CA LYS A 61 6.73 7.03 14.29
C LYS A 61 6.05 5.75 13.76
N GLN A 62 5.99 4.73 14.60
CA GLN A 62 5.36 3.45 14.26
C GLN A 62 3.86 3.61 14.04
N ASP A 63 3.15 4.31 14.95
CA ASP A 63 1.71 4.54 14.83
C ASP A 63 1.36 5.27 13.53
N LEU A 64 2.16 6.28 13.17
CA LEU A 64 1.99 7.03 11.93
C LEU A 64 2.30 6.16 10.70
N TYR A 65 3.32 5.32 10.76
CA TYR A 65 3.66 4.40 9.68
C TYR A 65 2.55 3.37 9.46
N GLU A 66 2.06 2.75 10.53
CA GLU A 66 0.93 1.81 10.47
C GLU A 66 -0.33 2.45 9.85
N ALA A 67 -0.61 3.70 10.22
CA ALA A 67 -1.72 4.45 9.63
C ALA A 67 -1.52 4.72 8.13
N VAL A 68 -0.30 5.05 7.70
CA VAL A 68 0.04 5.20 6.26
C VAL A 68 -0.16 3.88 5.52
N LEU A 69 0.31 2.77 6.09
CA LEU A 69 0.16 1.46 5.49
C LEU A 69 -1.33 1.05 5.38
N GLN A 70 -2.11 1.31 6.42
CA GLN A 70 -3.54 1.04 6.40
C GLN A 70 -4.24 1.89 5.33
N ASP A 71 -3.92 3.17 5.25
CA ASP A 71 -4.49 4.10 4.25
C ASP A 71 -4.23 3.64 2.83
N VAL A 72 -2.98 3.29 2.52
CA VAL A 72 -2.58 2.76 1.21
C VAL A 72 -3.25 1.41 0.92
N GLY A 73 -3.33 0.51 1.91
CA GLY A 73 -3.97 -0.79 1.75
C GLY A 73 -5.45 -0.68 1.40
N GLU A 74 -6.19 0.20 2.07
CA GLU A 74 -7.61 0.43 1.81
C GLU A 74 -7.84 1.15 0.46
N GLU A 75 -6.94 2.06 0.08
CA GLU A 75 -6.97 2.67 -1.26
C GLU A 75 -6.75 1.62 -2.35
N LEU A 76 -5.73 0.76 -2.21
CA LEU A 76 -5.50 -0.34 -3.13
C LEU A 76 -6.70 -1.27 -3.25
N GLN A 77 -7.31 -1.65 -2.12
CA GLN A 77 -8.51 -2.48 -2.12
C GLN A 77 -9.65 -1.83 -2.90
N THR A 78 -9.83 -0.53 -2.72
CA THR A 78 -10.85 0.25 -3.45
C THR A 78 -10.58 0.25 -4.95
N ARG A 79 -9.32 0.42 -5.37
CA ARG A 79 -8.88 0.35 -6.77
C ARG A 79 -9.10 -1.03 -7.37
N LEU A 80 -8.71 -2.08 -6.67
CA LEU A 80 -8.91 -3.46 -7.11
C LEU A 80 -10.39 -3.79 -7.30
N ASN A 81 -11.24 -3.36 -6.39
CA ASN A 81 -12.70 -3.52 -6.52
C ASN A 81 -13.26 -2.76 -7.74
N ALA A 82 -12.69 -1.59 -8.07
CA ALA A 82 -13.08 -0.84 -9.26
C ALA A 82 -12.65 -1.55 -10.55
N VAL A 83 -11.43 -2.11 -10.57
CA VAL A 83 -10.94 -2.95 -11.68
C VAL A 83 -11.88 -4.15 -11.89
N GLU A 84 -12.20 -4.89 -10.83
CA GLU A 84 -13.08 -6.05 -10.92
C GLU A 84 -14.45 -5.71 -11.52
N LYS A 85 -15.06 -4.60 -11.09
CA LYS A 85 -16.33 -4.10 -11.67
C LYS A 85 -16.19 -3.78 -13.15
N THR A 86 -15.07 -3.17 -13.56
CA THR A 86 -14.82 -2.75 -14.94
C THR A 86 -14.64 -3.95 -15.87
N VAL A 87 -14.03 -5.03 -15.40
CA VAL A 87 -13.70 -6.20 -16.20
C VAL A 87 -14.76 -7.30 -16.14
N SER A 88 -15.76 -7.17 -15.29
CA SER A 88 -16.83 -8.16 -15.13
C SER A 88 -17.55 -8.42 -16.46
N GLY A 89 -17.74 -9.71 -16.80
CA GLY A 89 -18.43 -10.12 -18.03
C GLY A 89 -17.61 -10.02 -19.32
N LYS A 90 -16.37 -9.54 -19.26
CA LYS A 90 -15.48 -9.45 -20.44
C LYS A 90 -14.74 -10.78 -20.71
N SER A 91 -14.15 -10.92 -21.91
CA SER A 91 -13.28 -12.03 -22.22
C SER A 91 -12.05 -12.07 -21.31
N LEU A 92 -11.43 -13.25 -21.13
CA LEU A 92 -10.21 -13.38 -20.31
C LEU A 92 -9.10 -12.41 -20.77
N LYS A 93 -8.90 -12.31 -22.09
CA LYS A 93 -7.91 -11.41 -22.67
C LYS A 93 -8.18 -9.95 -22.28
N ASP A 94 -9.40 -9.48 -22.53
CA ASP A 94 -9.77 -8.08 -22.22
C ASP A 94 -9.68 -7.79 -20.71
N ARG A 95 -10.05 -8.76 -19.87
CA ARG A 95 -9.94 -8.64 -18.41
C ARG A 95 -8.49 -8.44 -17.97
N LEU A 96 -7.56 -9.25 -18.49
CA LEU A 96 -6.14 -9.14 -18.17
C LEU A 96 -5.57 -7.81 -18.66
N GLU A 97 -5.81 -7.46 -19.92
CA GLU A 97 -5.31 -6.21 -20.51
C GLU A 97 -5.77 -4.99 -19.73
N ILE A 98 -7.08 -4.84 -19.51
CA ILE A 98 -7.64 -3.72 -18.76
C ILE A 98 -7.14 -3.68 -17.31
N SER A 99 -7.03 -4.84 -16.64
CA SER A 99 -6.57 -4.89 -15.26
C SER A 99 -5.11 -4.47 -15.13
N ILE A 100 -4.25 -4.92 -16.04
CA ILE A 100 -2.84 -4.54 -16.07
C ILE A 100 -2.72 -3.04 -16.33
N ASP A 101 -3.39 -2.52 -17.36
CA ASP A 101 -3.33 -1.10 -17.71
C ASP A 101 -3.78 -0.22 -16.54
N MET A 102 -4.95 -0.50 -15.95
CA MET A 102 -5.48 0.30 -14.83
C MET A 102 -4.56 0.27 -13.60
N MET A 103 -3.95 -0.87 -13.30
CA MET A 103 -3.05 -0.98 -12.16
C MET A 103 -1.70 -0.36 -12.43
N CYS A 104 -1.14 -0.53 -13.63
CA CYS A 104 0.11 0.12 -14.03
C CYS A 104 -0.04 1.65 -14.02
N ASP A 105 -1.09 2.17 -14.63
CA ASP A 105 -1.36 3.62 -14.64
C ASP A 105 -1.42 4.19 -13.22
N TYR A 106 -2.11 3.49 -12.32
CA TYR A 106 -2.19 3.90 -10.91
C TYR A 106 -0.83 3.87 -10.22
N LEU A 107 -0.07 2.78 -10.35
CA LEU A 107 1.21 2.61 -9.67
C LEU A 107 2.29 3.56 -10.22
N PHE A 108 2.26 3.88 -11.51
CA PHE A 108 3.15 4.88 -12.11
C PHE A 108 2.79 6.31 -11.69
N ALA A 109 1.51 6.60 -11.51
CA ALA A 109 1.07 7.90 -10.98
C ALA A 109 1.36 8.07 -9.48
N HIS A 110 1.53 6.96 -8.74
CA HIS A 110 1.74 6.92 -7.30
C HIS A 110 2.98 6.09 -6.91
N PRO A 111 4.19 6.53 -7.26
CA PRO A 111 5.42 5.79 -7.00
C PRO A 111 5.66 5.53 -5.52
N GLU A 112 5.18 6.42 -4.63
CA GLU A 112 5.24 6.21 -3.18
C GLU A 112 4.47 4.96 -2.74
N VAL A 113 3.36 4.62 -3.42
CA VAL A 113 2.59 3.40 -3.14
C VAL A 113 3.38 2.16 -3.53
N SER A 114 3.97 2.16 -4.72
CA SER A 114 4.82 1.06 -5.21
C SER A 114 5.96 0.78 -4.24
N ASN A 115 6.66 1.84 -3.81
CA ASN A 115 7.76 1.74 -2.87
C ASN A 115 7.32 1.24 -1.49
N LEU A 116 6.19 1.73 -0.96
CA LEU A 116 5.65 1.26 0.32
C LEU A 116 5.28 -0.22 0.28
N ILE A 117 4.74 -0.71 -0.85
CA ILE A 117 4.47 -2.14 -1.05
C ILE A 117 5.78 -2.94 -1.02
N LEU A 118 6.80 -2.49 -1.76
CA LEU A 118 8.11 -3.13 -1.81
C LEU A 118 8.79 -3.13 -0.43
N PHE A 119 8.85 -1.98 0.23
CA PHE A 119 9.44 -1.89 1.58
C PHE A 119 8.67 -2.74 2.60
N GLY A 120 7.35 -2.76 2.55
CA GLY A 120 6.53 -3.61 3.41
C GLY A 120 6.78 -5.10 3.18
N TYR A 121 7.05 -5.50 1.94
CA TYR A 121 7.35 -6.87 1.59
C TYR A 121 8.75 -7.31 2.07
N PHE A 122 9.78 -6.47 1.88
CA PHE A 122 11.16 -6.80 2.24
C PHE A 122 11.47 -6.62 3.74
N ASN A 123 10.82 -5.68 4.41
CA ASN A 123 11.07 -5.38 5.84
C ASN A 123 10.32 -6.31 6.82
N LYS A 124 9.89 -7.47 6.38
CA LYS A 124 9.16 -8.47 7.21
C LYS A 124 9.87 -8.89 8.50
N THR A 125 11.14 -8.55 8.67
CA THR A 125 11.98 -9.14 9.72
C THR A 125 12.25 -8.25 10.93
N HIS A 126 11.96 -6.95 10.90
CA HIS A 126 12.49 -6.07 11.96
C HIS A 126 11.48 -5.42 12.91
N HIS A 127 10.19 -5.31 12.59
CA HIS A 127 9.26 -4.59 13.48
C HIS A 127 7.87 -5.22 13.65
N GLY A 128 7.65 -6.46 13.25
CA GLY A 128 6.36 -7.16 13.50
C GLY A 128 5.15 -6.63 12.71
N VAL A 129 5.29 -5.52 12.00
CA VAL A 129 4.24 -4.96 11.14
C VAL A 129 4.34 -5.61 9.78
N THR A 130 3.63 -6.70 9.61
CA THR A 130 3.45 -7.33 8.29
C THR A 130 2.31 -6.62 7.57
N MET A 131 2.63 -5.83 6.54
CA MET A 131 1.61 -5.46 5.57
C MET A 131 1.22 -6.70 4.77
N ASP A 132 0.16 -7.35 5.21
CA ASP A 132 -0.54 -8.28 4.34
C ASP A 132 -1.51 -7.45 3.47
N PHE A 133 -1.01 -6.91 2.37
CA PHE A 133 -1.85 -6.22 1.38
C PHE A 133 -2.90 -7.14 0.75
N LYS A 134 -2.95 -8.42 1.14
CA LYS A 134 -3.81 -9.44 0.54
C LYS A 134 -3.74 -9.48 -1.00
N ILE A 135 -2.72 -8.85 -1.59
CA ILE A 135 -2.52 -8.81 -3.05
C ILE A 135 -2.43 -10.24 -3.59
N SER A 136 -1.64 -11.08 -2.93
CA SER A 136 -1.53 -12.49 -3.31
C SER A 136 -2.87 -13.24 -3.19
N GLU A 137 -3.67 -12.93 -2.18
CA GLU A 137 -5.01 -13.50 -2.01
C GLU A 137 -5.97 -12.99 -3.09
N TYR A 138 -5.89 -11.71 -3.43
CA TYR A 138 -6.69 -11.11 -4.50
C TYR A 138 -6.35 -11.71 -5.86
N ILE A 139 -5.06 -11.82 -6.21
CA ILE A 139 -4.63 -12.43 -7.46
C ILE A 139 -5.04 -13.90 -7.51
N ALA A 140 -4.95 -14.64 -6.40
CA ALA A 140 -5.42 -16.01 -6.33
C ALA A 140 -6.93 -16.12 -6.56
N ASN A 141 -7.73 -15.21 -5.99
CA ASN A 141 -9.18 -15.17 -6.23
C ASN A 141 -9.50 -14.88 -7.70
N ILE A 142 -8.78 -13.94 -8.34
CA ILE A 142 -8.92 -13.67 -9.77
C ILE A 142 -8.58 -14.92 -10.59
N ALA A 143 -7.45 -15.57 -10.31
CA ALA A 143 -7.03 -16.74 -11.06
C ALA A 143 -8.03 -17.90 -10.98
N VAL A 144 -8.61 -18.13 -9.80
CA VAL A 144 -9.68 -19.13 -9.63
C VAL A 144 -10.96 -18.71 -10.35
N ALA A 145 -11.39 -17.47 -10.22
CA ALA A 145 -12.56 -16.93 -10.90
C ALA A 145 -12.42 -16.96 -12.42
N MET A 146 -11.20 -16.88 -12.93
CA MET A 146 -10.85 -16.97 -14.35
C MET A 146 -10.65 -18.42 -14.82
N GLN A 147 -10.82 -19.42 -13.97
CA GLN A 147 -10.55 -20.84 -14.26
C GLN A 147 -9.09 -21.11 -14.71
N LEU A 148 -8.16 -20.25 -14.31
CA LEU A 148 -6.73 -20.41 -14.57
C LEU A 148 -6.05 -21.34 -13.56
N ALA A 149 -6.73 -21.65 -12.46
CA ALA A 149 -6.26 -22.53 -11.42
C ALA A 149 -7.40 -23.38 -10.85
N VAL A 150 -7.04 -24.58 -10.42
CA VAL A 150 -8.00 -25.55 -9.88
C VAL A 150 -8.28 -25.25 -8.38
N ASP A 151 -7.31 -24.67 -7.68
CA ASP A 151 -7.45 -24.33 -6.27
C ASP A 151 -6.67 -23.06 -5.90
N LYS A 152 -7.18 -22.39 -4.85
CA LYS A 152 -6.65 -21.12 -4.34
C LYS A 152 -5.25 -21.24 -3.73
N ILE A 153 -4.90 -22.39 -3.17
CA ILE A 153 -3.65 -22.58 -2.44
C ILE A 153 -2.47 -22.70 -3.39
N SER A 154 -2.61 -23.48 -4.46
CA SER A 154 -1.59 -23.62 -5.49
C SER A 154 -1.28 -22.28 -6.14
N VAL A 155 -2.31 -21.50 -6.50
CA VAL A 155 -2.13 -20.15 -7.07
C VAL A 155 -1.46 -19.22 -6.08
N LEU A 156 -1.81 -19.27 -4.81
CA LEU A 156 -1.23 -18.41 -3.78
C LEU A 156 0.28 -18.63 -3.66
N ILE A 157 0.72 -19.88 -3.76
CA ILE A 157 2.14 -20.26 -3.70
C ILE A 157 2.86 -19.74 -4.96
N GLU A 158 2.30 -19.97 -6.15
CA GLU A 158 2.90 -19.54 -7.41
C GLU A 158 2.98 -18.01 -7.52
N VAL A 159 1.92 -17.31 -7.14
CA VAL A 159 1.89 -15.84 -7.13
C VAL A 159 2.90 -15.27 -6.15
N LYS A 160 3.04 -15.85 -4.94
CA LYS A 160 4.06 -15.42 -3.99
C LYS A 160 5.48 -15.64 -4.53
N ALA A 161 5.73 -16.76 -5.19
CA ALA A 161 7.01 -17.05 -5.81
C ALA A 161 7.32 -16.08 -6.97
N LEU A 162 6.31 -15.78 -7.81
CA LEU A 162 6.44 -14.84 -8.92
C LEU A 162 6.70 -13.40 -8.43
N LEU A 163 5.96 -12.94 -7.44
CA LEU A 163 6.17 -11.63 -6.82
C LEU A 163 7.58 -11.51 -6.24
N LEU A 164 8.07 -12.56 -5.57
CA LEU A 164 9.45 -12.63 -5.07
C LEU A 164 10.48 -12.52 -6.20
N ALA A 165 10.28 -13.23 -7.30
CA ALA A 165 11.18 -13.20 -8.45
C ALA A 165 11.22 -11.82 -9.11
N VAL A 166 10.06 -11.19 -9.31
CA VAL A 166 9.95 -9.83 -9.88
C VAL A 166 10.61 -8.81 -8.96
N CYS A 167 10.34 -8.88 -7.65
CA CYS A 167 10.95 -7.98 -6.68
C CYS A 167 12.48 -8.11 -6.65
N ASN A 168 13.02 -9.33 -6.69
CA ASN A 168 14.46 -9.55 -6.74
C ASN A 168 15.08 -8.97 -8.02
N SER A 169 14.42 -9.16 -9.18
CA SER A 169 14.90 -8.61 -10.45
C SER A 169 14.90 -7.08 -10.49
N VAL A 170 13.90 -6.44 -9.89
CA VAL A 170 13.83 -4.98 -9.76
C VAL A 170 14.91 -4.47 -8.82
N PHE A 171 15.17 -5.19 -7.72
CA PHE A 171 16.22 -4.80 -6.76
C PHE A 171 17.61 -4.90 -7.37
N ASP A 172 17.89 -5.95 -8.13
CA ASP A 172 19.16 -6.12 -8.85
C ASP A 172 19.35 -5.01 -9.90
N PHE A 173 18.29 -4.59 -10.56
CA PHE A 173 18.35 -3.49 -11.54
C PHE A 173 18.60 -2.11 -10.91
N ILE A 174 18.05 -1.85 -9.71
CA ILE A 174 18.25 -0.57 -8.99
C ILE A 174 19.63 -0.52 -8.32
N SER A 175 20.21 -1.68 -7.99
CA SER A 175 21.50 -1.77 -7.29
C SER A 175 22.72 -1.84 -8.23
N ALA A 176 22.49 -1.91 -9.54
CA ALA A 176 23.51 -1.91 -10.60
C ALA A 176 23.73 -0.50 -11.15
#